data_33dbeeb5fdd74b54d35ec72d89ddf2ae
#
_entry.id   33dbeeb5fdd74b54d35ec72d89ddf2ae
#
_cell.length_a   1.000
_cell.length_b   1.000
_cell.length_c   1.000
_cell.angle_alpha   90.00
_cell.angle_beta   90.00
_cell.angle_gamma   90.00
#
_symmetry.space_group_name_H-M   'P 1'
#
loop_
_entity.id
_entity.type
_entity.pdbx_description
1 polymer ?
#
loop_
_entity_poly.entity_id
_entity_poly.type
_entity_poly.pdbx_seq_one_letter_code
_entity_poly.pdbx_strand_id
1 'polypeptide(L)'
;DQVEERLRTRLQDPRLAWVVPVASDFTETAELGSLAPEMLKRMTFDSFKISGNRASSRQKESLRHAREAARSFAEGPDGWLLMIGDSGCGKTHLAVAVAEERLKVRDTPMFWPVPDLLDHLRYTFSPESRVKYDKVFEEVKRCPLLILDDLGAEASTPWANEKLYQIIVHRQNARLPTIITARELYVTKHRDPIASRLNDSRLVNVVPIDAPDYRNQERTAPPR
;
A
#
# COMPACT_ATOMS: atom_id res chain seq x y z
N ASP A 1 13.57 -26.92 33.16
CA ASP A 1 13.75 -28.29 32.73
C ASP A 1 15.19 -28.50 32.29
N GLN A 2 15.91 -29.47 32.92
CA GLN A 2 17.38 -29.68 32.70
C GLN A 2 17.77 -30.00 31.25
N VAL A 3 16.84 -30.48 30.43
CA VAL A 3 17.05 -30.79 29.01
C VAL A 3 17.09 -29.50 28.20
N GLU A 4 16.24 -28.56 28.51
CA GLU A 4 16.14 -27.27 27.81
C GLU A 4 17.35 -26.38 28.09
N GLU A 5 17.86 -26.41 29.32
CA GLU A 5 19.05 -25.67 29.71
C GLU A 5 20.34 -26.24 29.08
N ARG A 6 20.45 -27.56 28.94
CA ARG A 6 21.55 -28.21 28.22
C ARG A 6 21.53 -27.97 26.72
N LEU A 7 20.35 -27.87 26.11
CA LEU A 7 20.20 -27.50 24.69
C LEU A 7 20.58 -26.03 24.47
N ARG A 8 20.13 -25.12 25.33
CA ARG A 8 20.52 -23.70 25.26
C ARG A 8 22.03 -23.50 25.36
N THR A 9 22.69 -24.17 26.30
CA THR A 9 24.15 -24.07 26.50
C THR A 9 24.93 -24.60 25.33
N ARG A 10 24.47 -25.67 24.64
CA ARG A 10 25.11 -26.21 23.43
C ARG A 10 24.88 -25.34 22.20
N LEU A 11 23.72 -24.71 22.07
CA LEU A 11 23.41 -23.79 20.96
C LEU A 11 24.15 -22.45 21.08
N GLN A 12 24.61 -22.08 22.30
CA GLN A 12 25.37 -20.86 22.55
C GLN A 12 26.91 -21.08 22.50
N ASP A 13 27.39 -22.32 22.38
CA ASP A 13 28.83 -22.59 22.23
C ASP A 13 29.28 -22.33 20.79
N PRO A 14 30.08 -21.28 20.51
CA PRO A 14 30.52 -20.93 19.15
C PRO A 14 31.40 -22.00 18.48
N ARG A 15 31.81 -23.03 19.23
CA ARG A 15 32.54 -24.18 18.71
C ARG A 15 31.63 -25.31 18.25
N LEU A 16 30.37 -25.33 18.68
CA LEU A 16 29.41 -26.39 18.42
C LEU A 16 28.25 -25.97 17.52
N ALA A 17 27.94 -24.68 17.47
CA ALA A 17 26.86 -24.14 16.65
C ALA A 17 27.21 -22.74 16.12
N TRP A 18 27.03 -22.56 14.83
CA TRP A 18 27.01 -21.24 14.23
C TRP A 18 25.59 -20.68 14.37
N VAL A 19 25.39 -19.78 15.32
CA VAL A 19 24.14 -19.02 15.41
C VAL A 19 24.22 -17.93 14.33
N VAL A 20 23.65 -18.22 13.17
CA VAL A 20 23.32 -17.17 12.22
C VAL A 20 22.09 -16.46 12.80
N PRO A 21 22.17 -15.18 13.16
CA PRO A 21 20.97 -14.45 13.51
C PRO A 21 20.14 -14.39 12.22
N VAL A 22 19.17 -15.27 12.11
CA VAL A 22 18.05 -15.04 11.19
C VAL A 22 17.31 -13.89 11.84
N ALA A 23 17.61 -12.67 11.37
CA ALA A 23 16.72 -11.56 11.63
C ALA A 23 15.33 -12.07 11.21
N SER A 24 14.43 -12.11 12.17
CA SER A 24 13.06 -12.56 11.92
C SER A 24 12.34 -11.47 11.13
N ASP A 25 12.68 -11.33 9.85
CA ASP A 25 11.95 -10.49 8.89
C ASP A 25 10.47 -10.91 8.77
N PHE A 26 10.12 -12.06 9.34
CA PHE A 26 8.76 -12.59 9.28
C PHE A 26 7.76 -11.92 10.23
N THR A 27 8.18 -11.25 11.28
CA THR A 27 7.28 -10.50 12.16
C THR A 27 7.01 -9.09 11.66
N GLU A 28 7.98 -8.45 10.99
CA GLU A 28 7.79 -7.12 10.41
C GLU A 28 6.91 -7.14 9.15
N THR A 29 6.97 -8.21 8.34
CA THR A 29 6.13 -8.32 7.14
C THR A 29 4.64 -8.49 7.43
N ALA A 30 4.26 -9.10 8.54
CA ALA A 30 2.85 -9.22 8.92
C ALA A 30 2.22 -7.87 9.33
N GLU A 31 3.03 -6.93 9.80
CA GLU A 31 2.59 -5.59 10.20
C GLU A 31 2.46 -4.62 9.00
N LEU A 32 3.12 -4.92 7.88
CA LEU A 32 3.13 -4.06 6.68
C LEU A 32 2.06 -4.44 5.63
N GLY A 33 1.23 -5.43 5.91
CA GLY A 33 0.23 -5.94 4.97
C GLY A 33 0.88 -6.70 3.81
N SER A 34 0.51 -6.37 2.57
CA SER A 34 1.04 -7.01 1.34
C SER A 34 2.30 -6.34 0.77
N LEU A 35 2.98 -5.50 1.55
CA LEU A 35 4.17 -4.77 1.09
C LEU A 35 5.39 -5.68 1.02
N ALA A 36 5.75 -6.13 -0.18
CA ALA A 36 6.89 -7.01 -0.40
C ALA A 36 8.22 -6.23 -0.44
N PRO A 37 9.33 -6.78 0.10
CA PRO A 37 10.66 -6.15 0.04
C PRO A 37 11.12 -5.80 -1.37
N GLU A 38 10.76 -6.60 -2.37
CA GLU A 38 11.08 -6.36 -3.79
C GLU A 38 10.32 -5.14 -4.34
N MET A 39 9.11 -4.86 -3.86
CA MET A 39 8.37 -3.65 -4.22
C MET A 39 9.08 -2.41 -3.70
N LEU A 40 9.52 -2.43 -2.44
CA LEU A 40 10.25 -1.33 -1.80
C LEU A 40 11.56 -1.02 -2.53
N LYS A 41 12.32 -2.04 -2.98
CA LYS A 41 13.56 -1.87 -3.73
C LYS A 41 13.34 -1.28 -5.13
N ARG A 42 12.23 -1.61 -5.78
CA ARG A 42 11.96 -1.26 -7.19
C ARG A 42 11.12 -0.01 -7.36
N MET A 43 10.26 0.30 -6.41
CA MET A 43 9.27 1.38 -6.49
C MET A 43 9.63 2.51 -5.52
N THR A 44 10.73 3.21 -5.81
CA THR A 44 11.19 4.38 -5.05
C THR A 44 10.91 5.67 -5.81
N PHE A 45 10.98 6.83 -5.15
CA PHE A 45 10.88 8.12 -5.84
C PHE A 45 11.99 8.32 -6.89
N ASP A 46 13.18 7.74 -6.69
CA ASP A 46 14.30 7.88 -7.63
C ASP A 46 14.13 6.98 -8.85
N SER A 47 13.50 5.82 -8.70
CA SER A 47 13.19 4.92 -9.82
C SER A 47 11.97 5.36 -10.63
N PHE A 48 11.15 6.30 -10.12
CA PHE A 48 9.98 6.81 -10.82
C PHE A 48 10.36 7.68 -12.02
N LYS A 49 9.98 7.26 -13.23
CA LYS A 49 10.36 7.93 -14.47
C LYS A 49 9.32 8.97 -14.90
N ILE A 50 9.59 10.25 -14.65
CA ILE A 50 8.77 11.38 -15.10
C ILE A 50 8.68 11.44 -16.66
N SER A 51 9.68 10.91 -17.37
CA SER A 51 9.62 10.80 -18.84
C SER A 51 8.46 9.94 -19.33
N GLY A 52 7.93 9.06 -18.45
CA GLY A 52 6.88 8.11 -18.80
C GLY A 52 7.27 7.17 -19.95
N ASN A 53 6.26 6.56 -20.57
CA ASN A 53 6.45 5.80 -21.80
C ASN A 53 5.99 6.66 -22.98
N ARG A 54 6.93 7.37 -23.65
CA ARG A 54 6.61 8.33 -24.75
C ARG A 54 5.57 9.39 -24.36
N ALA A 55 5.57 9.81 -23.09
CA ALA A 55 4.62 10.77 -22.59
C ALA A 55 4.79 12.15 -23.24
N SER A 56 3.68 12.79 -23.56
CA SER A 56 3.64 14.18 -24.02
C SER A 56 4.13 15.14 -22.94
N SER A 57 4.40 16.40 -23.29
CA SER A 57 4.81 17.42 -22.31
C SER A 57 3.78 17.60 -21.20
N ARG A 58 2.49 17.58 -21.53
CA ARG A 58 1.39 17.65 -20.53
C ARG A 58 1.40 16.44 -19.59
N GLN A 59 1.60 15.25 -20.13
CA GLN A 59 1.66 14.02 -19.34
C GLN A 59 2.89 13.96 -18.42
N LYS A 60 4.04 14.44 -18.89
CA LYS A 60 5.24 14.60 -18.07
C LYS A 60 5.01 15.58 -16.90
N GLU A 61 4.26 16.64 -17.16
CA GLU A 61 3.89 17.60 -16.11
C GLU A 61 2.96 16.96 -15.07
N SER A 62 1.96 16.19 -15.54
CA SER A 62 1.09 15.41 -14.65
C SER A 62 1.89 14.42 -13.79
N LEU A 63 2.85 13.69 -14.36
CA LEU A 63 3.72 12.78 -13.62
C LEU A 63 4.61 13.51 -12.60
N ARG A 64 5.13 14.70 -12.95
CA ARG A 64 5.92 15.55 -12.04
C ARG A 64 5.08 15.99 -10.85
N HIS A 65 3.90 16.55 -11.11
CA HIS A 65 2.97 16.98 -10.08
C HIS A 65 2.58 15.83 -9.14
N ALA A 66 2.26 14.66 -9.68
CA ALA A 66 1.93 13.48 -8.88
C ALA A 66 3.09 13.03 -7.99
N ARG A 67 4.32 13.02 -8.53
CA ARG A 67 5.52 12.71 -7.74
C ARG A 67 5.77 13.72 -6.63
N GLU A 68 5.61 15.00 -6.89
CA GLU A 68 5.76 16.07 -5.90
C GLU A 68 4.72 15.97 -4.81
N ALA A 69 3.44 15.76 -5.15
CA ALA A 69 2.37 15.55 -4.18
C ALA A 69 2.62 14.34 -3.27
N ALA A 70 3.05 13.21 -3.86
CA ALA A 70 3.38 12.02 -3.11
C ALA A 70 4.61 12.22 -2.20
N ARG A 71 5.63 12.95 -2.67
CA ARG A 71 6.82 13.28 -1.86
C ARG A 71 6.48 14.19 -0.69
N SER A 72 5.71 15.25 -0.93
CA SER A 72 5.23 16.14 0.12
C SER A 72 4.42 15.39 1.18
N PHE A 73 3.54 14.48 0.74
CA PHE A 73 2.80 13.62 1.66
C PHE A 73 3.72 12.67 2.45
N ALA A 74 4.79 12.15 1.85
CA ALA A 74 5.76 11.31 2.55
C ALA A 74 6.55 12.06 3.63
N GLU A 75 6.82 13.35 3.45
CA GLU A 75 7.55 14.18 4.43
C GLU A 75 6.72 14.45 5.68
N GLY A 76 5.40 14.63 5.53
CA GLY A 76 4.47 14.88 6.65
C GLY A 76 3.07 14.40 6.31
N PRO A 77 2.74 13.10 6.54
CA PRO A 77 1.41 12.59 6.23
C PRO A 77 0.34 13.31 7.04
N ASP A 78 -0.51 14.07 6.35
CA ASP A 78 -1.70 14.70 6.90
C ASP A 78 -2.85 14.58 5.91
N GLY A 79 -4.02 14.24 6.42
CA GLY A 79 -5.18 13.96 5.58
C GLY A 79 -4.99 12.76 4.65
N TRP A 80 -5.59 12.84 3.47
CA TRP A 80 -5.61 11.75 2.51
C TRP A 80 -5.01 12.15 1.17
N LEU A 81 -4.24 11.25 0.56
CA LEU A 81 -3.75 11.39 -0.81
C LEU A 81 -4.50 10.40 -1.71
N LEU A 82 -5.36 10.91 -2.58
CA LEU A 82 -6.09 10.11 -3.55
C LEU A 82 -5.47 10.28 -4.95
N MET A 83 -4.79 9.25 -5.44
CA MET A 83 -4.24 9.22 -6.79
C MET A 83 -5.21 8.52 -7.73
N ILE A 84 -5.66 9.23 -8.77
CA ILE A 84 -6.59 8.70 -9.77
C ILE A 84 -5.96 8.71 -11.16
N GLY A 85 -6.33 7.74 -11.99
CA GLY A 85 -5.83 7.63 -13.36
C GLY A 85 -5.85 6.21 -13.90
N ASP A 86 -5.50 6.05 -15.15
CA ASP A 86 -5.53 4.76 -15.84
C ASP A 86 -4.54 3.73 -15.29
N SER A 87 -4.74 2.47 -15.69
CA SER A 87 -3.84 1.39 -15.33
C SER A 87 -2.43 1.65 -15.89
N GLY A 88 -1.39 1.38 -15.07
CA GLY A 88 0.00 1.55 -15.48
C GLY A 88 0.52 2.99 -15.49
N CYS A 89 -0.27 4.00 -15.12
CA CYS A 89 0.19 5.40 -15.06
C CYS A 89 1.12 5.72 -13.87
N GLY A 90 1.34 4.79 -12.92
CA GLY A 90 2.31 4.93 -11.84
C GLY A 90 1.76 5.14 -10.43
N LYS A 91 0.44 5.04 -10.19
CA LYS A 91 -0.20 5.20 -8.89
C LYS A 91 0.41 4.31 -7.79
N THR A 92 0.39 3.00 -8.02
CA THR A 92 0.97 2.01 -7.10
C THR A 92 2.45 2.27 -6.83
N HIS A 93 3.22 2.66 -7.87
CA HIS A 93 4.62 3.00 -7.71
C HIS A 93 4.81 4.16 -6.72
N LEU A 94 4.07 5.24 -6.87
CA LEU A 94 4.15 6.39 -5.97
C LEU A 94 3.66 6.05 -4.55
N ALA A 95 2.61 5.25 -4.42
CA ALA A 95 2.10 4.79 -3.12
C ALA A 95 3.16 3.96 -2.36
N VAL A 96 3.85 3.04 -3.05
CA VAL A 96 4.95 2.25 -2.47
C VAL A 96 6.17 3.12 -2.17
N ALA A 97 6.48 4.11 -3.02
CA ALA A 97 7.57 5.06 -2.76
C ALA A 97 7.33 5.88 -1.48
N VAL A 98 6.08 6.26 -1.20
CA VAL A 98 5.73 6.89 0.09
C VAL A 98 5.96 5.91 1.24
N ALA A 99 5.51 4.66 1.11
CA ALA A 99 5.73 3.66 2.15
C ALA A 99 7.23 3.45 2.44
N GLU A 100 8.05 3.38 1.40
CA GLU A 100 9.51 3.22 1.52
C GLU A 100 10.15 4.38 2.28
N GLU A 101 9.78 5.63 1.99
CA GLU A 101 10.27 6.81 2.73
C GLU A 101 9.80 6.80 4.20
N ARG A 102 8.56 6.38 4.47
CA ARG A 102 8.04 6.31 5.84
C ARG A 102 8.73 5.24 6.67
N LEU A 103 9.08 4.10 6.07
CA LEU A 103 9.87 3.06 6.74
C LEU A 103 11.27 3.56 7.16
N LYS A 104 11.91 4.46 6.39
CA LYS A 104 13.21 5.06 6.74
C LYS A 104 13.15 5.86 8.05
N VAL A 105 12.02 6.45 8.36
CA VAL A 105 11.79 7.21 9.61
C VAL A 105 11.11 6.36 10.68
N ARG A 106 11.11 5.03 10.53
CA ARG A 106 10.56 4.04 11.45
C ARG A 106 9.04 4.11 11.65
N ASP A 107 8.32 4.65 10.68
CA ASP A 107 6.87 4.43 10.60
C ASP A 107 6.57 3.02 10.11
N THR A 108 5.36 2.56 10.41
CA THR A 108 4.83 1.26 9.98
C THR A 108 3.65 1.46 9.03
N PRO A 109 3.89 1.84 7.76
CA PRO A 109 2.82 1.95 6.77
C PRO A 109 2.25 0.56 6.46
N MET A 110 0.94 0.45 6.37
CA MET A 110 0.26 -0.78 5.99
C MET A 110 -0.26 -0.66 4.56
N PHE A 111 0.19 -1.54 3.66
CA PHE A 111 -0.17 -1.53 2.24
C PHE A 111 -1.06 -2.72 1.90
N TRP A 112 -2.19 -2.47 1.26
CA TRP A 112 -3.10 -3.50 0.78
C TRP A 112 -3.67 -3.17 -0.59
N PRO A 113 -3.48 -4.05 -1.60
CA PRO A 113 -4.43 -4.11 -2.70
C PRO A 113 -5.82 -4.39 -2.15
N VAL A 114 -6.81 -3.61 -2.55
CA VAL A 114 -8.16 -3.72 -1.95
C VAL A 114 -8.77 -5.12 -2.12
N PRO A 115 -8.65 -5.80 -3.28
CA PRO A 115 -9.11 -7.18 -3.41
C PRO A 115 -8.46 -8.12 -2.40
N ASP A 116 -7.13 -8.03 -2.23
CA ASP A 116 -6.37 -8.90 -1.33
C ASP A 116 -6.73 -8.66 0.14
N LEU A 117 -6.94 -7.39 0.53
CA LEU A 117 -7.43 -7.04 1.86
C LEU A 117 -8.77 -7.71 2.16
N LEU A 118 -9.71 -7.63 1.24
CA LEU A 118 -11.04 -8.22 1.41
C LEU A 118 -10.99 -9.74 1.48
N ASP A 119 -10.16 -10.38 0.66
CA ASP A 119 -9.97 -11.83 0.70
C ASP A 119 -9.26 -12.24 2.01
N HIS A 120 -8.27 -11.50 2.46
CA HIS A 120 -7.62 -11.73 3.75
C HIS A 120 -8.62 -11.61 4.90
N LEU A 121 -9.42 -10.54 4.94
CA LEU A 121 -10.48 -10.38 5.94
C LEU A 121 -11.50 -11.52 5.91
N ARG A 122 -11.89 -11.98 4.71
CA ARG A 122 -12.81 -13.10 4.56
C ARG A 122 -12.23 -14.42 5.09
N TYR A 123 -10.94 -14.66 4.82
CA TYR A 123 -10.24 -15.84 5.34
C TYR A 123 -10.22 -15.89 6.87
N THR A 124 -10.10 -14.75 7.54
CA THR A 124 -10.07 -14.68 9.01
C THR A 124 -11.39 -15.07 9.69
N PHE A 125 -12.51 -15.19 8.95
CA PHE A 125 -13.75 -15.74 9.45
C PHE A 125 -13.75 -17.29 9.53
N SER A 126 -12.79 -17.95 8.87
CA SER A 126 -12.70 -19.40 8.92
C SER A 126 -12.36 -19.86 10.35
N PRO A 127 -13.03 -20.92 10.85
CA PRO A 127 -12.69 -21.54 12.14
C PRO A 127 -11.23 -22.03 12.22
N GLU A 128 -10.62 -22.28 11.07
CA GLU A 128 -9.22 -22.73 10.92
C GLU A 128 -8.22 -21.58 10.99
N SER A 129 -8.68 -20.34 10.91
CA SER A 129 -7.80 -19.18 10.97
C SER A 129 -7.19 -19.00 12.37
N ARG A 130 -5.85 -18.92 12.41
CA ARG A 130 -5.11 -18.62 13.65
C ARG A 130 -5.21 -17.15 14.05
N VAL A 131 -5.59 -16.28 13.12
CA VAL A 131 -5.71 -14.83 13.31
C VAL A 131 -7.19 -14.47 13.38
N LYS A 132 -7.61 -13.79 14.43
CA LYS A 132 -9.01 -13.38 14.62
C LYS A 132 -9.32 -12.17 13.71
N TYR A 133 -10.46 -12.23 13.05
CA TYR A 133 -10.98 -11.16 12.21
C TYR A 133 -10.91 -9.79 12.88
N ASP A 134 -11.43 -9.69 14.11
CA ASP A 134 -11.48 -8.41 14.84
C ASP A 134 -10.12 -7.76 14.99
N LYS A 135 -9.06 -8.57 15.22
CA LYS A 135 -7.70 -8.07 15.36
C LYS A 135 -7.20 -7.44 14.06
N VAL A 136 -7.27 -8.17 12.94
CA VAL A 136 -6.82 -7.67 11.63
C VAL A 136 -7.61 -6.44 11.21
N PHE A 137 -8.93 -6.49 11.38
CA PHE A 137 -9.80 -5.39 11.00
C PHE A 137 -9.51 -4.11 11.79
N GLU A 138 -9.27 -4.21 13.11
CA GLU A 138 -8.88 -3.09 13.94
C GLU A 138 -7.47 -2.57 13.61
N GLU A 139 -6.51 -3.45 13.29
CA GLU A 139 -5.17 -3.06 12.84
C GLU A 139 -5.24 -2.23 11.56
N VAL A 140 -5.98 -2.68 10.55
CA VAL A 140 -6.18 -1.94 9.29
C VAL A 140 -6.84 -0.59 9.54
N LYS A 141 -7.85 -0.53 10.40
CA LYS A 141 -8.55 0.72 10.72
C LYS A 141 -7.65 1.73 11.43
N ARG A 142 -6.72 1.27 12.26
CA ARG A 142 -5.97 2.12 13.21
C ARG A 142 -4.50 2.31 12.88
N CYS A 143 -3.95 1.60 11.87
CA CYS A 143 -2.54 1.78 11.50
C CYS A 143 -2.22 3.26 11.20
N PRO A 144 -1.00 3.72 11.54
CA PRO A 144 -0.61 5.12 11.39
C PRO A 144 -0.78 5.65 9.97
N LEU A 145 -0.38 4.87 8.98
CA LEU A 145 -0.57 5.16 7.55
C LEU A 145 -1.14 3.93 6.86
N LEU A 146 -2.32 4.05 6.25
CA LEU A 146 -2.93 3.00 5.41
C LEU A 146 -2.80 3.37 3.95
N ILE A 147 -2.41 2.39 3.14
CA ILE A 147 -2.37 2.48 1.68
C ILE A 147 -3.36 1.45 1.13
N LEU A 148 -4.42 1.92 0.50
CA LEU A 148 -5.42 1.11 -0.22
C LEU A 148 -5.18 1.24 -1.71
N ASP A 149 -4.61 0.20 -2.31
CA ASP A 149 -4.26 0.20 -3.73
C ASP A 149 -5.37 -0.44 -4.58
N ASP A 150 -5.61 0.15 -5.76
CA ASP A 150 -6.61 -0.29 -6.75
C ASP A 150 -8.05 -0.36 -6.18
N LEU A 151 -8.49 0.67 -5.44
CA LEU A 151 -9.88 0.79 -4.99
C LEU A 151 -10.82 0.80 -6.20
N GLY A 152 -11.82 -0.08 -6.17
CA GLY A 152 -12.78 -0.31 -7.26
C GLY A 152 -12.40 -1.45 -8.20
N ALA A 153 -11.29 -2.17 -7.92
CA ALA A 153 -10.94 -3.41 -8.62
C ALA A 153 -11.58 -4.65 -8.00
N GLU A 154 -12.09 -4.53 -6.77
CA GLU A 154 -12.77 -5.62 -6.05
C GLU A 154 -14.14 -5.96 -6.63
N ALA A 155 -14.59 -7.18 -6.36
CA ALA A 155 -15.97 -7.56 -6.64
C ALA A 155 -16.94 -6.74 -5.75
N SER A 156 -17.85 -6.00 -6.37
CA SER A 156 -18.84 -5.17 -5.68
C SER A 156 -19.91 -6.08 -5.02
N THR A 157 -19.63 -6.51 -3.80
CA THR A 157 -20.58 -7.25 -2.96
C THR A 157 -21.03 -6.38 -1.78
N PRO A 158 -22.26 -6.58 -1.22
CA PRO A 158 -22.71 -5.82 -0.05
C PRO A 158 -21.71 -5.89 1.12
N TRP A 159 -21.11 -7.06 1.36
CA TRP A 159 -20.13 -7.28 2.39
C TRP A 159 -18.83 -6.47 2.14
N ALA A 160 -18.29 -6.52 0.92
CA ALA A 160 -17.08 -5.78 0.56
C ALA A 160 -17.29 -4.26 0.72
N ASN A 161 -18.41 -3.76 0.20
CA ASN A 161 -18.77 -2.35 0.31
C ASN A 161 -18.93 -1.92 1.77
N GLU A 162 -19.56 -2.75 2.61
CA GLU A 162 -19.72 -2.50 4.04
C GLU A 162 -18.36 -2.41 4.75
N LYS A 163 -17.44 -3.35 4.50
CA LYS A 163 -16.13 -3.38 5.16
C LYS A 163 -15.26 -2.20 4.75
N LEU A 164 -15.19 -1.90 3.46
CA LEU A 164 -14.49 -0.71 2.97
C LEU A 164 -15.08 0.58 3.54
N TYR A 165 -16.40 0.68 3.57
CA TYR A 165 -17.08 1.84 4.16
C TYR A 165 -16.71 2.00 5.64
N GLN A 166 -16.72 0.93 6.42
CA GLN A 166 -16.34 0.99 7.84
C GLN A 166 -14.89 1.45 8.05
N ILE A 167 -13.94 0.96 7.23
CA ILE A 167 -12.53 1.39 7.26
C ILE A 167 -12.43 2.88 6.94
N ILE A 168 -13.01 3.31 5.83
CA ILE A 168 -12.95 4.68 5.31
C ILE A 168 -13.57 5.66 6.32
N VAL A 169 -14.77 5.35 6.85
CA VAL A 169 -15.44 6.21 7.83
C VAL A 169 -14.65 6.33 9.13
N HIS A 170 -14.11 5.21 9.63
CA HIS A 170 -13.31 5.23 10.85
C HIS A 170 -12.09 6.14 10.67
N ARG A 171 -11.34 5.98 9.56
CA ARG A 171 -10.13 6.75 9.30
C ARG A 171 -10.40 8.22 9.03
N GLN A 172 -11.52 8.53 8.35
CA GLN A 172 -11.97 9.90 8.15
C GLN A 172 -12.28 10.59 9.49
N ASN A 173 -13.06 9.94 10.35
CA ASN A 173 -13.42 10.48 11.66
C ASN A 173 -12.21 10.67 12.58
N ALA A 174 -11.27 9.75 12.53
CA ALA A 174 -10.04 9.79 13.31
C ALA A 174 -8.93 10.63 12.66
N ARG A 175 -9.16 11.18 11.46
CA ARG A 175 -8.18 11.93 10.64
C ARG A 175 -6.86 11.20 10.44
N LEU A 176 -6.93 9.87 10.28
CA LEU A 176 -5.74 9.06 10.08
C LEU A 176 -5.23 9.16 8.64
N PRO A 177 -3.92 9.40 8.44
CA PRO A 177 -3.31 9.51 7.12
C PRO A 177 -3.60 8.29 6.25
N THR A 178 -4.07 8.52 5.02
CA THR A 178 -4.47 7.44 4.13
C THR A 178 -4.08 7.77 2.69
N ILE A 179 -3.48 6.81 2.00
CA ILE A 179 -3.27 6.85 0.55
C ILE A 179 -4.27 5.91 -0.11
N ILE A 180 -4.91 6.40 -1.16
CA ILE A 180 -5.82 5.59 -1.97
C ILE A 180 -5.43 5.74 -3.42
N THR A 181 -5.36 4.64 -4.14
CA THR A 181 -5.26 4.66 -5.60
C THR A 181 -6.55 4.11 -6.21
N ALA A 182 -7.02 4.74 -7.26
CA ALA A 182 -8.26 4.35 -7.93
C ALA A 182 -8.24 4.71 -9.41
N ARG A 183 -9.20 4.20 -10.16
CA ARG A 183 -9.50 4.69 -11.51
C ARG A 183 -10.45 5.88 -11.42
N GLU A 184 -10.35 6.84 -12.37
CA GLU A 184 -11.20 8.02 -12.38
C GLU A 184 -12.71 7.69 -12.31
N LEU A 185 -13.15 6.69 -13.05
CA LEU A 185 -14.56 6.27 -13.09
C LEU A 185 -15.13 5.83 -11.73
N TYR A 186 -14.29 5.35 -10.80
CA TYR A 186 -14.75 4.96 -9.48
C TYR A 186 -15.14 6.18 -8.63
N VAL A 187 -14.33 7.21 -8.66
CA VAL A 187 -14.51 8.43 -7.85
C VAL A 187 -15.71 9.27 -8.34
N THR A 188 -16.07 9.15 -9.60
CA THR A 188 -17.19 9.89 -10.23
C THR A 188 -18.56 9.25 -10.01
N LYS A 189 -18.67 8.09 -9.33
CA LYS A 189 -19.96 7.47 -8.99
C LYS A 189 -20.71 8.24 -7.91
N HIS A 190 -21.47 9.25 -8.32
CA HIS A 190 -22.17 10.20 -7.44
C HIS A 190 -23.12 9.63 -6.37
N ARG A 191 -23.48 8.35 -6.43
CA ARG A 191 -24.35 7.67 -5.44
C ARG A 191 -23.63 6.70 -4.53
N ASP A 192 -22.31 6.56 -4.67
CA ASP A 192 -21.52 5.70 -3.82
C ASP A 192 -21.12 6.43 -2.53
N PRO A 193 -21.46 5.91 -1.34
CA PRO A 193 -21.10 6.52 -0.06
C PRO A 193 -19.59 6.68 0.14
N ILE A 194 -18.77 5.79 -0.44
CA ILE A 194 -17.31 5.88 -0.40
C ILE A 194 -16.84 7.01 -1.31
N ALA A 195 -17.33 7.08 -2.55
CA ALA A 195 -16.98 8.14 -3.49
C ALA A 195 -17.32 9.53 -2.95
N SER A 196 -18.45 9.67 -2.25
CA SER A 196 -18.82 10.94 -1.60
C SER A 196 -17.78 11.40 -0.56
N ARG A 197 -17.17 10.47 0.18
CA ARG A 197 -16.14 10.79 1.17
C ARG A 197 -14.79 11.11 0.54
N LEU A 198 -14.46 10.42 -0.55
CA LEU A 198 -13.24 10.69 -1.32
C LEU A 198 -13.25 12.06 -2.01
N ASN A 199 -14.41 12.69 -2.14
CA ASN A 199 -14.57 14.04 -2.67
C ASN A 199 -14.57 15.15 -1.58
N ASP A 200 -14.35 14.84 -0.31
CA ASP A 200 -14.21 15.86 0.74
C ASP A 200 -12.85 16.58 0.62
N SER A 201 -12.83 17.70 -0.08
CA SER A 201 -11.64 18.51 -0.34
C SER A 201 -10.95 19.09 0.91
N ARG A 202 -11.59 19.02 2.09
CA ARG A 202 -10.99 19.47 3.36
C ARG A 202 -10.05 18.41 3.94
N LEU A 203 -10.17 17.16 3.50
CA LEU A 203 -9.40 16.03 3.98
C LEU A 203 -8.60 15.36 2.87
N VAL A 204 -9.13 15.33 1.65
CA VAL A 204 -8.62 14.54 0.54
C VAL A 204 -7.96 15.43 -0.50
N ASN A 205 -6.66 15.26 -0.68
CA ASN A 205 -5.93 15.82 -1.81
C ASN A 205 -6.05 14.86 -3.01
N VAL A 206 -6.81 15.25 -4.02
CA VAL A 206 -7.03 14.46 -5.23
C VAL A 206 -5.99 14.81 -6.27
N VAL A 207 -5.20 13.83 -6.69
CA VAL A 207 -4.11 13.95 -7.66
C VAL A 207 -4.42 13.11 -8.89
N PRO A 208 -4.91 13.72 -9.98
CA PRO A 208 -5.11 13.03 -11.24
C PRO A 208 -3.76 12.77 -11.94
N ILE A 209 -3.56 11.55 -12.44
CA ILE A 209 -2.38 11.16 -13.19
C ILE A 209 -2.79 10.81 -14.61
N ASP A 210 -2.53 11.73 -15.53
CA ASP A 210 -2.66 11.54 -16.97
C ASP A 210 -1.30 11.08 -17.53
N ALA A 211 -1.15 9.78 -17.74
CA ALA A 211 0.07 9.22 -18.34
C ALA A 211 -0.23 7.89 -19.04
N PRO A 212 0.51 7.56 -20.12
CA PRO A 212 0.38 6.27 -20.78
C PRO A 212 0.84 5.12 -19.87
N ASP A 213 0.34 3.91 -20.15
CA ASP A 213 0.78 2.72 -19.40
C ASP A 213 2.29 2.49 -19.60
N TYR A 214 3.02 2.60 -18.51
CA TYR A 214 4.48 2.43 -18.47
C TYR A 214 4.92 0.99 -18.76
N ARG A 215 4.05 0.00 -18.54
CA ARG A 215 4.33 -1.42 -18.76
C ARG A 215 4.33 -1.82 -20.23
N ASN A 216 3.63 -1.05 -21.08
CA ASN A 216 3.52 -1.27 -22.52
C ASN A 216 4.71 -0.67 -23.30
N GLN A 217 5.93 -0.81 -22.76
CA GLN A 217 7.12 -0.53 -23.55
C GLN A 217 7.22 -1.60 -24.65
N GLU A 218 7.10 -1.18 -25.93
CA GLU A 218 7.45 -2.06 -27.04
C GLU A 218 8.85 -2.62 -26.77
N ARG A 219 8.97 -3.95 -26.68
CA ARG A 219 10.26 -4.61 -26.71
C ARG A 219 10.91 -4.15 -28.01
N THR A 220 11.88 -3.24 -27.92
CA THR A 220 12.76 -2.95 -29.04
C THR A 220 13.38 -4.27 -29.42
N ALA A 221 13.01 -4.78 -30.60
CA ALA A 221 13.64 -5.97 -31.14
C ALA A 221 15.16 -5.75 -31.13
N PRO A 222 15.96 -6.74 -30.70
CA PRO A 222 17.42 -6.60 -30.78
C PRO A 222 17.79 -6.28 -32.24
N PRO A 223 18.78 -5.41 -32.48
CA PRO A 223 19.24 -5.11 -33.83
C PRO A 223 19.67 -6.43 -34.49
N ARG A 224 19.20 -6.64 -35.74
CA ARG A 224 19.58 -7.79 -36.59
C ARG A 224 21.04 -7.67 -36.98
#